data_fb64196bae48afadcecfd8969ff6ded1
#
_entry.id   fb64196bae48afadcecfd8969ff6ded1
#
_cell.length_a   1.000
_cell.length_b   1.000
_cell.length_c   1.000
_cell.angle_alpha   90.00
_cell.angle_beta   90.00
_cell.angle_gamma   90.00
#
_symmetry.space_group_name_H-M   'P 1'
#
loop_
_entity.id
_entity.type
_entity.pdbx_description
1 polymer ?
#
loop_
_entity_poly.entity_id
_entity_poly.type
_entity_poly.pdbx_seq_one_letter_code
_entity_poly.pdbx_strand_id
1 'polypeptide(L)'
;MKINIKEFTGNCSCGRDHQLVVDDVILKEGALKKLPEILNKEPYNQYKHLVMVCDDNTYEAAGKEVEKLLNGISVIKLDPENLHANEIGVAKVKEQLDPIKEVDCMIAVGSGTVHDLTRYNAYERKIPFISVPTAASVDGYVSTVAAMSWYGFKKSMIAESPILVVADSRIITDAPMRLTASGVGDLLGKYTALADWKITNILDGEYICDRICEMEYDCLLYTSDAADDRISVD
;
A
#
# COMPACT_ATOMS: atom_id res chain seq x y z
N MET A 1 10.33 -13.48 0.20
CA MET A 1 10.29 -13.28 1.66
C MET A 1 8.82 -13.17 2.08
N LYS A 2 8.43 -13.76 3.18
CA LYS A 2 7.16 -13.50 3.86
C LYS A 2 7.53 -12.76 5.15
N ILE A 3 6.97 -11.58 5.36
CA ILE A 3 7.24 -10.79 6.55
C ILE A 3 6.46 -11.39 7.72
N ASN A 4 7.11 -11.55 8.86
CA ASN A 4 6.49 -12.04 10.08
C ASN A 4 5.76 -10.89 10.79
N ILE A 5 4.48 -10.74 10.52
CA ILE A 5 3.64 -9.65 11.07
C ILE A 5 3.60 -9.65 12.61
N LYS A 6 3.74 -10.82 13.24
CA LYS A 6 3.71 -10.94 14.71
C LYS A 6 4.86 -10.21 15.42
N GLU A 7 5.95 -9.95 14.72
CA GLU A 7 7.08 -9.17 15.26
C GLU A 7 6.74 -7.70 15.47
N PHE A 8 5.70 -7.20 14.80
CA PHE A 8 5.27 -5.80 14.84
C PHE A 8 4.04 -5.57 15.73
N THR A 9 3.50 -6.62 16.36
CA THR A 9 2.28 -6.57 17.16
C THR A 9 2.54 -6.90 18.63
N GLY A 10 1.58 -6.60 19.49
CA GLY A 10 1.54 -6.96 20.91
C GLY A 10 1.86 -5.82 21.86
N ASN A 11 1.85 -6.15 23.15
CA ASN A 11 2.11 -5.19 24.21
C ASN A 11 3.51 -4.59 24.10
N CYS A 12 3.61 -3.28 24.23
CA CYS A 12 4.84 -2.53 24.08
C CYS A 12 5.19 -1.76 25.35
N SER A 13 6.49 -1.53 25.57
CA SER A 13 7.00 -0.68 26.66
C SER A 13 6.48 0.77 26.61
N CYS A 14 6.00 1.23 25.46
CA CYS A 14 5.32 2.51 25.30
C CYS A 14 3.93 2.60 25.94
N GLY A 15 3.43 1.51 26.52
CA GLY A 15 2.12 1.43 27.18
C GLY A 15 0.94 1.12 26.26
N ARG A 16 1.19 0.89 24.96
CA ARG A 16 0.13 0.51 23.99
C ARG A 16 0.31 -0.94 23.54
N ASP A 17 -0.82 -1.55 23.17
CA ASP A 17 -0.87 -2.80 22.42
C ASP A 17 -0.89 -2.47 20.92
N HIS A 18 0.20 -2.82 20.20
CA HIS A 18 0.30 -2.57 18.77
C HIS A 18 -0.43 -3.67 18.01
N GLN A 19 -1.37 -3.26 17.16
CA GLN A 19 -2.13 -4.17 16.31
C GLN A 19 -2.02 -3.77 14.86
N LEU A 20 -1.98 -4.77 13.99
CA LEU A 20 -1.96 -4.60 12.53
C LEU A 20 -3.15 -5.33 11.94
N VAL A 21 -3.80 -4.70 10.96
CA VAL A 21 -4.93 -5.29 10.20
C VAL A 21 -4.42 -6.24 9.13
N VAL A 22 -3.24 -5.98 8.57
CA VAL A 22 -2.67 -6.82 7.52
C VAL A 22 -2.31 -8.21 8.06
N ASP A 23 -2.85 -9.26 7.43
CA ASP A 23 -2.59 -10.66 7.82
C ASP A 23 -1.28 -11.18 7.24
N ASP A 24 -1.00 -10.86 5.97
CA ASP A 24 0.17 -11.33 5.25
C ASP A 24 0.77 -10.26 4.34
N VAL A 25 2.10 -10.18 4.33
CA VAL A 25 2.89 -9.41 3.36
C VAL A 25 3.84 -10.35 2.64
N ILE A 26 3.61 -10.56 1.34
CA ILE A 26 4.36 -11.48 0.49
C ILE A 26 5.15 -10.66 -0.52
N LEU A 27 6.46 -10.60 -0.35
CA LEU A 27 7.38 -9.97 -1.31
C LEU A 27 8.29 -11.06 -1.90
N LYS A 28 8.07 -11.37 -3.17
CA LYS A 28 8.83 -12.42 -3.86
C LYS A 28 8.66 -12.29 -5.37
N GLU A 29 9.67 -12.73 -6.11
CA GLU A 29 9.56 -12.94 -7.56
C GLU A 29 8.48 -13.99 -7.88
N GLY A 30 7.58 -13.65 -8.80
CA GLY A 30 6.47 -14.51 -9.19
C GLY A 30 5.36 -14.61 -8.12
N ALA A 31 5.33 -13.70 -7.14
CA ALA A 31 4.29 -13.70 -6.09
C ALA A 31 2.89 -13.58 -6.68
N LEU A 32 2.71 -12.78 -7.72
CA LEU A 32 1.41 -12.55 -8.35
C LEU A 32 0.80 -13.84 -8.89
N LYS A 33 1.60 -14.76 -9.43
CA LYS A 33 1.13 -16.07 -9.94
C LYS A 33 0.52 -16.95 -8.84
N LYS A 34 0.84 -16.68 -7.58
CA LYS A 34 0.29 -17.38 -6.41
C LYS A 34 -1.00 -16.78 -5.89
N LEU A 35 -1.43 -15.63 -6.42
CA LEU A 35 -2.63 -14.93 -5.95
C LEU A 35 -3.87 -15.84 -5.87
N PRO A 36 -4.23 -16.66 -6.89
CA PRO A 36 -5.37 -17.56 -6.79
C PRO A 36 -5.24 -18.60 -5.68
N GLU A 37 -4.03 -19.16 -5.49
CA GLU A 37 -3.77 -20.13 -4.42
C GLU A 37 -3.91 -19.49 -3.04
N ILE A 38 -3.46 -18.24 -2.87
CA ILE A 38 -3.56 -17.50 -1.62
C ILE A 38 -5.02 -17.19 -1.32
N LEU A 39 -5.77 -16.67 -2.29
CA LEU A 39 -7.18 -16.31 -2.13
C LEU A 39 -8.10 -17.52 -1.88
N ASN A 40 -7.69 -18.71 -2.23
CA ASN A 40 -8.42 -19.94 -1.94
C ASN A 40 -8.18 -20.49 -0.53
N LYS A 41 -7.29 -19.87 0.26
CA LYS A 41 -7.00 -20.26 1.64
C LYS A 41 -7.66 -19.31 2.64
N GLU A 42 -7.90 -19.80 3.86
CA GLU A 42 -8.29 -18.94 4.97
C GLU A 42 -7.18 -17.94 5.31
N PRO A 43 -7.56 -16.71 5.68
CA PRO A 43 -8.92 -16.18 5.84
C PRO A 43 -9.54 -15.61 4.55
N TYR A 44 -8.82 -15.63 3.42
CA TYR A 44 -9.20 -14.89 2.20
C TYR A 44 -10.29 -15.59 1.37
N ASN A 45 -10.48 -16.89 1.55
CA ASN A 45 -11.43 -17.70 0.79
C ASN A 45 -12.92 -17.34 1.02
N GLN A 46 -13.19 -16.47 1.98
CA GLN A 46 -14.53 -15.92 2.22
C GLN A 46 -14.94 -14.86 1.19
N TYR A 47 -13.98 -14.17 0.56
CA TYR A 47 -14.24 -13.11 -0.42
C TYR A 47 -14.46 -13.71 -1.80
N LYS A 48 -15.67 -13.55 -2.34
CA LYS A 48 -16.10 -14.17 -3.63
C LYS A 48 -16.32 -13.14 -4.72
N HIS A 49 -16.66 -11.91 -4.35
CA HIS A 49 -17.00 -10.82 -5.27
C HIS A 49 -15.91 -9.75 -5.24
N LEU A 50 -14.83 -10.05 -5.96
CA LEU A 50 -13.66 -9.22 -6.02
C LEU A 50 -13.78 -8.15 -7.10
N VAL A 51 -13.33 -6.93 -6.80
CA VAL A 51 -13.22 -5.83 -7.77
C VAL A 51 -11.79 -5.31 -7.79
N MET A 52 -11.16 -5.36 -8.96
CA MET A 52 -9.84 -4.80 -9.18
C MET A 52 -9.94 -3.32 -9.59
N VAL A 53 -9.11 -2.48 -8.98
CA VAL A 53 -8.93 -1.07 -9.37
C VAL A 53 -7.50 -0.90 -9.88
N CYS A 54 -7.35 -0.32 -11.04
CA CYS A 54 -6.07 0.02 -11.68
C CYS A 54 -6.23 1.25 -12.57
N ASP A 55 -5.15 1.78 -13.09
CA ASP A 55 -5.15 2.67 -14.25
C ASP A 55 -4.65 1.95 -15.50
N ASP A 56 -4.68 2.59 -16.68
CA ASP A 56 -4.25 1.95 -17.92
C ASP A 56 -2.80 1.49 -17.86
N ASN A 57 -1.89 2.24 -17.23
CA ASN A 57 -0.48 1.87 -17.11
C ASN A 57 -0.30 0.65 -16.19
N THR A 58 -0.96 0.65 -15.05
CA THR A 58 -0.85 -0.43 -14.06
C THR A 58 -1.64 -1.66 -14.46
N TYR A 59 -2.68 -1.49 -15.29
CA TYR A 59 -3.35 -2.61 -15.95
C TYR A 59 -2.39 -3.34 -16.89
N GLU A 60 -1.61 -2.62 -17.71
CA GLU A 60 -0.59 -3.22 -18.57
C GLU A 60 0.52 -3.89 -17.76
N ALA A 61 0.97 -3.26 -16.67
CA ALA A 61 2.07 -3.77 -15.84
C ALA A 61 1.71 -5.07 -15.07
N ALA A 62 0.49 -5.16 -14.55
CA ALA A 62 0.06 -6.26 -13.69
C ALA A 62 -1.42 -6.61 -13.81
N GLY A 63 -2.29 -5.65 -14.09
CA GLY A 63 -3.75 -5.83 -14.09
C GLY A 63 -4.22 -6.94 -15.02
N LYS A 64 -3.66 -7.03 -16.24
CA LYS A 64 -3.95 -8.12 -17.19
C LYS A 64 -3.65 -9.50 -16.63
N GLU A 65 -2.55 -9.62 -15.90
CA GLU A 65 -2.18 -10.90 -15.28
C GLU A 65 -3.15 -11.23 -14.13
N VAL A 66 -3.52 -10.24 -13.29
CA VAL A 66 -4.52 -10.40 -12.22
C VAL A 66 -5.87 -10.82 -12.79
N GLU A 67 -6.38 -10.12 -13.81
CA GLU A 67 -7.66 -10.43 -14.45
C GLU A 67 -7.68 -11.87 -15.04
N LYS A 68 -6.59 -12.27 -15.69
CA LYS A 68 -6.44 -13.62 -16.21
C LYS A 68 -6.39 -14.69 -15.11
N LEU A 69 -5.70 -14.40 -14.00
CA LEU A 69 -5.55 -15.33 -12.88
C LEU A 69 -6.85 -15.48 -12.07
N LEU A 70 -7.62 -14.38 -11.95
CA LEU A 70 -8.88 -14.32 -11.20
C LEU A 70 -10.06 -14.25 -12.18
N ASN A 71 -10.22 -15.24 -13.01
CA ASN A 71 -11.24 -15.29 -14.06
C ASN A 71 -12.63 -14.83 -13.56
N GLY A 72 -13.19 -13.81 -14.21
CA GLY A 72 -14.49 -13.23 -13.84
C GLY A 72 -14.44 -12.08 -12.81
N ILE A 73 -13.25 -11.60 -12.43
CA ILE A 73 -13.12 -10.40 -11.59
C ILE A 73 -13.66 -9.16 -12.33
N SER A 74 -14.39 -8.31 -11.63
CA SER A 74 -14.77 -6.99 -12.15
C SER A 74 -13.57 -6.05 -12.13
N VAL A 75 -13.40 -5.26 -13.20
CA VAL A 75 -12.28 -4.34 -13.35
C VAL A 75 -12.76 -2.90 -13.45
N ILE A 76 -12.28 -2.06 -12.53
CA ILE A 76 -12.38 -0.60 -12.61
C ILE A 76 -11.05 -0.09 -13.15
N LYS A 77 -11.08 0.42 -14.37
CA LYS A 77 -9.90 0.93 -15.05
C LYS A 77 -10.00 2.45 -15.23
N LEU A 78 -9.04 3.16 -14.65
CA LEU A 78 -9.01 4.61 -14.62
C LEU A 78 -8.07 5.13 -15.71
N ASP A 79 -8.43 6.25 -16.31
CA ASP A 79 -7.53 7.00 -17.20
C ASP A 79 -6.39 7.59 -16.34
N PRO A 80 -5.12 7.29 -16.62
CA PRO A 80 -3.99 7.82 -15.87
C PRO A 80 -3.75 9.31 -16.09
N GLU A 81 -4.34 9.90 -17.13
CA GLU A 81 -4.18 11.32 -17.41
C GLU A 81 -4.85 12.16 -16.32
N ASN A 82 -4.04 12.97 -15.64
CA ASN A 82 -4.48 13.79 -14.50
C ASN A 82 -5.18 13.01 -13.37
N LEU A 83 -4.84 11.73 -13.20
CA LEU A 83 -5.34 10.93 -12.08
C LEU A 83 -4.58 11.29 -10.80
N HIS A 84 -5.30 11.78 -9.82
CA HIS A 84 -4.77 12.12 -8.49
C HIS A 84 -5.60 11.47 -7.39
N ALA A 85 -4.96 11.21 -6.25
CA ALA A 85 -5.64 10.82 -5.03
C ALA A 85 -6.35 12.07 -4.43
N ASN A 86 -7.55 12.35 -4.93
CA ASN A 86 -8.39 13.49 -4.56
C ASN A 86 -9.88 13.14 -4.68
N GLU A 87 -10.76 14.10 -4.37
CA GLU A 87 -12.22 13.93 -4.46
C GLU A 87 -12.68 13.51 -5.85
N ILE A 88 -12.03 13.99 -6.90
CA ILE A 88 -12.37 13.66 -8.30
C ILE A 88 -11.98 12.20 -8.59
N GLY A 89 -10.77 11.77 -8.19
CA GLY A 89 -10.32 10.39 -8.33
C GLY A 89 -11.21 9.41 -7.54
N VAL A 90 -11.61 9.78 -6.33
CA VAL A 90 -12.56 9.01 -5.52
C VAL A 90 -13.89 8.86 -6.23
N ALA A 91 -14.43 9.95 -6.79
CA ALA A 91 -15.69 9.92 -7.51
C ALA A 91 -15.62 9.03 -8.77
N LYS A 92 -14.51 9.06 -9.53
CA LYS A 92 -14.29 8.19 -10.70
C LYS A 92 -14.30 6.69 -10.34
N VAL A 93 -13.72 6.32 -9.21
CA VAL A 93 -13.78 4.92 -8.71
C VAL A 93 -15.21 4.60 -8.30
N LYS A 94 -15.86 5.47 -7.53
CA LYS A 94 -17.22 5.27 -7.04
C LYS A 94 -18.22 5.11 -8.17
N GLU A 95 -18.15 5.93 -9.21
CA GLU A 95 -19.05 5.88 -10.38
C GLU A 95 -19.02 4.49 -11.05
N GLN A 96 -17.84 3.89 -11.19
CA GLN A 96 -17.69 2.55 -11.77
C GLN A 96 -18.01 1.42 -10.79
N LEU A 97 -17.85 1.68 -9.49
CA LEU A 97 -18.08 0.71 -8.42
C LEU A 97 -19.58 0.59 -8.06
N ASP A 98 -20.35 1.69 -8.05
CA ASP A 98 -21.74 1.72 -7.62
C ASP A 98 -22.68 0.79 -8.43
N PRO A 99 -22.49 0.59 -9.75
CA PRO A 99 -23.28 -0.36 -10.53
C PRO A 99 -23.03 -1.83 -10.22
N ILE A 100 -21.89 -2.17 -9.57
CA ILE A 100 -21.52 -3.55 -9.24
C ILE A 100 -22.30 -3.95 -7.99
N LYS A 101 -23.21 -4.90 -8.14
CA LYS A 101 -24.19 -5.24 -7.08
C LYS A 101 -23.57 -5.88 -5.84
N GLU A 102 -22.60 -6.75 -6.05
CA GLU A 102 -21.96 -7.52 -4.98
C GLU A 102 -20.47 -7.28 -5.03
N VAL A 103 -19.94 -6.69 -3.97
CA VAL A 103 -18.50 -6.46 -3.78
C VAL A 103 -18.20 -6.73 -2.32
N ASP A 104 -17.33 -7.69 -2.05
CA ASP A 104 -16.93 -8.07 -0.69
C ASP A 104 -15.45 -7.81 -0.40
N CYS A 105 -14.64 -7.56 -1.44
CA CYS A 105 -13.25 -7.14 -1.31
C CYS A 105 -12.78 -6.40 -2.57
N MET A 106 -11.95 -5.38 -2.41
CA MET A 106 -11.31 -4.68 -3.52
C MET A 106 -9.84 -5.12 -3.66
N ILE A 107 -9.28 -5.01 -4.87
CA ILE A 107 -7.85 -5.25 -5.13
C ILE A 107 -7.26 -4.00 -5.76
N ALA A 108 -6.33 -3.34 -5.08
CA ALA A 108 -5.56 -2.23 -5.63
C ALA A 108 -4.39 -2.79 -6.44
N VAL A 109 -4.38 -2.59 -7.75
CA VAL A 109 -3.26 -2.96 -8.62
C VAL A 109 -2.62 -1.70 -9.17
N GLY A 110 -1.55 -1.24 -8.53
CA GLY A 110 -0.97 0.04 -8.92
C GLY A 110 0.10 0.59 -7.99
N SER A 111 0.34 1.89 -8.13
CA SER A 111 1.21 2.68 -7.26
C SER A 111 0.39 3.44 -6.19
N GLY A 112 0.99 4.40 -5.51
CA GLY A 112 0.38 5.12 -4.39
C GLY A 112 -1.02 5.69 -4.69
N THR A 113 -1.19 6.37 -5.83
CA THR A 113 -2.50 6.96 -6.21
C THR A 113 -3.61 5.92 -6.30
N VAL A 114 -3.37 4.80 -6.98
CA VAL A 114 -4.37 3.72 -7.12
C VAL A 114 -4.68 3.11 -5.74
N HIS A 115 -3.65 2.93 -4.91
CA HIS A 115 -3.82 2.41 -3.55
C HIS A 115 -4.65 3.34 -2.68
N ASP A 116 -4.37 4.64 -2.67
CA ASP A 116 -5.13 5.59 -1.86
C ASP A 116 -6.59 5.71 -2.29
N LEU A 117 -6.83 5.74 -3.60
CA LEU A 117 -8.19 5.74 -4.14
C LEU A 117 -8.95 4.45 -3.79
N THR A 118 -8.32 3.29 -3.92
CA THR A 118 -8.92 2.00 -3.58
C THR A 118 -9.17 1.87 -2.09
N ARG A 119 -8.17 2.18 -1.28
CA ARG A 119 -8.22 2.15 0.19
C ARG A 119 -9.36 2.99 0.71
N TYR A 120 -9.48 4.23 0.24
CA TYR A 120 -10.52 5.15 0.69
C TYR A 120 -11.92 4.67 0.27
N ASN A 121 -12.12 4.24 -0.98
CA ASN A 121 -13.40 3.71 -1.44
C ASN A 121 -13.81 2.40 -0.72
N ALA A 122 -12.84 1.53 -0.42
CA ALA A 122 -13.07 0.30 0.35
C ALA A 122 -13.51 0.63 1.79
N TYR A 123 -12.81 1.57 2.45
CA TYR A 123 -13.16 2.06 3.78
C TYR A 123 -14.57 2.66 3.86
N GLU A 124 -14.93 3.54 2.92
CA GLU A 124 -16.27 4.12 2.85
C GLU A 124 -17.37 3.06 2.68
N ARG A 125 -17.04 1.96 2.00
CA ARG A 125 -17.96 0.81 1.83
C ARG A 125 -17.89 -0.21 2.96
N LYS A 126 -16.96 -0.06 3.89
CA LYS A 126 -16.70 -1.00 5.00
C LYS A 126 -16.39 -2.42 4.50
N ILE A 127 -15.61 -2.51 3.44
CA ILE A 127 -15.09 -3.75 2.89
C ILE A 127 -13.56 -3.72 2.89
N PRO A 128 -12.89 -4.87 3.04
CA PRO A 128 -11.44 -4.92 3.00
C PRO A 128 -10.89 -4.71 1.59
N PHE A 129 -9.59 -4.46 1.51
CA PHE A 129 -8.89 -4.50 0.23
C PHE A 129 -7.56 -5.24 0.31
N ILE A 130 -7.07 -5.68 -0.86
CA ILE A 130 -5.80 -6.36 -1.09
C ILE A 130 -4.91 -5.42 -1.87
N SER A 131 -3.64 -5.36 -1.49
CA SER A 131 -2.62 -4.54 -2.14
C SER A 131 -1.77 -5.39 -3.10
N VAL A 132 -1.68 -4.95 -4.36
CA VAL A 132 -0.78 -5.48 -5.39
C VAL A 132 0.07 -4.31 -5.92
N PRO A 133 1.18 -3.97 -5.25
CA PRO A 133 2.07 -2.88 -5.66
C PRO A 133 2.71 -3.16 -7.01
N THR A 134 2.72 -2.15 -7.90
CA THR A 134 3.39 -2.24 -9.21
C THR A 134 4.69 -1.46 -9.29
N ALA A 135 5.02 -0.68 -8.27
CA ALA A 135 6.25 0.10 -8.17
C ALA A 135 6.64 0.33 -6.71
N ALA A 136 7.92 0.51 -6.43
CA ALA A 136 8.43 0.95 -5.12
C ALA A 136 8.45 2.49 -5.05
N SER A 137 7.29 3.15 -5.21
CA SER A 137 7.20 4.61 -5.36
C SER A 137 6.81 5.35 -4.10
N VAL A 138 6.33 4.64 -3.08
CA VAL A 138 5.93 5.12 -1.76
C VAL A 138 6.12 4.02 -0.72
N ASP A 139 6.17 4.37 0.56
CA ASP A 139 6.19 3.41 1.68
C ASP A 139 4.79 3.07 2.21
N GLY A 140 3.77 3.80 1.78
CA GLY A 140 2.42 3.78 2.32
C GLY A 140 1.52 2.59 1.93
N TYR A 141 2.04 1.49 1.39
CA TYR A 141 1.20 0.36 0.91
C TYR A 141 0.38 -0.31 2.02
N VAL A 142 0.87 -0.33 3.25
CA VAL A 142 0.17 -0.88 4.44
C VAL A 142 -0.40 0.21 5.37
N SER A 143 -0.46 1.45 4.91
CA SER A 143 -0.97 2.57 5.71
C SER A 143 -2.43 2.40 6.10
N THR A 144 -2.80 2.96 7.27
CA THR A 144 -4.18 3.10 7.75
C THR A 144 -4.84 4.40 7.31
N VAL A 145 -4.13 5.24 6.56
CA VAL A 145 -4.63 6.50 6.01
C VAL A 145 -4.38 6.58 4.52
N ALA A 146 -5.22 7.30 3.80
CA ALA A 146 -5.03 7.68 2.42
C ALA A 146 -4.52 9.11 2.33
N ALA A 147 -3.37 9.31 1.68
CA ALA A 147 -2.75 10.62 1.51
C ALA A 147 -3.38 11.34 0.33
N MET A 148 -4.36 12.21 0.60
CA MET A 148 -5.16 12.85 -0.43
C MET A 148 -4.94 14.36 -0.55
N SER A 149 -5.20 14.89 -1.74
CA SER A 149 -5.40 16.32 -1.97
C SER A 149 -6.90 16.60 -2.03
N TRP A 150 -7.50 17.01 -0.90
CA TRP A 150 -8.94 17.20 -0.78
C TRP A 150 -9.30 18.67 -0.92
N TYR A 151 -9.99 19.03 -2.00
CA TYR A 151 -10.29 20.42 -2.36
C TYR A 151 -9.05 21.34 -2.32
N GLY A 152 -7.93 20.86 -2.87
CA GLY A 152 -6.68 21.62 -2.94
C GLY A 152 -5.80 21.56 -1.67
N PHE A 153 -6.27 20.93 -0.60
CA PHE A 153 -5.49 20.78 0.65
C PHE A 153 -4.98 19.35 0.82
N LYS A 154 -3.71 19.19 1.20
CA LYS A 154 -3.18 17.89 1.62
C LYS A 154 -3.84 17.43 2.92
N LYS A 155 -4.42 16.24 2.90
CA LYS A 155 -5.10 15.62 4.06
C LYS A 155 -4.77 14.14 4.13
N SER A 156 -4.51 13.67 5.34
CA SER A 156 -4.50 12.25 5.66
C SER A 156 -5.93 11.82 6.00
N MET A 157 -6.58 11.18 5.05
CA MET A 157 -7.96 10.69 5.23
C MET A 157 -7.92 9.36 5.97
N ILE A 158 -8.71 9.23 7.03
CA ILE A 158 -8.85 7.97 7.77
C ILE A 158 -9.33 6.88 6.82
N ALA A 159 -8.67 5.74 6.88
CA ALA A 159 -8.99 4.55 6.10
C ALA A 159 -8.50 3.29 6.84
N GLU A 160 -8.27 2.19 6.13
CA GLU A 160 -7.74 0.95 6.72
C GLU A 160 -6.56 0.40 5.91
N SER A 161 -5.71 -0.37 6.59
CA SER A 161 -4.66 -1.16 5.93
C SER A 161 -5.26 -2.24 5.03
N PRO A 162 -4.55 -2.69 3.98
CA PRO A 162 -4.94 -3.90 3.27
C PRO A 162 -4.87 -5.12 4.20
N ILE A 163 -5.73 -6.09 3.95
CA ILE A 163 -5.67 -7.39 4.65
C ILE A 163 -4.53 -8.27 4.14
N LEU A 164 -4.08 -8.07 2.91
CA LEU A 164 -3.04 -8.83 2.23
C LEU A 164 -2.25 -7.92 1.30
N VAL A 165 -0.92 -8.10 1.28
CA VAL A 165 -0.03 -7.50 0.28
C VAL A 165 0.64 -8.59 -0.55
N VAL A 166 0.50 -8.53 -1.88
CA VAL A 166 1.18 -9.42 -2.83
C VAL A 166 2.07 -8.58 -3.74
N ALA A 167 3.32 -8.44 -3.35
CA ALA A 167 4.34 -7.66 -4.05
C ALA A 167 5.23 -8.59 -4.90
N ASP A 168 5.07 -8.54 -6.21
CA ASP A 168 5.92 -9.28 -7.16
C ASP A 168 7.13 -8.43 -7.51
N SER A 169 8.33 -8.86 -7.06
CA SER A 169 9.56 -8.09 -7.29
C SER A 169 9.88 -7.92 -8.78
N ARG A 170 9.49 -8.85 -9.64
CA ARG A 170 9.63 -8.73 -11.10
C ARG A 170 8.89 -7.50 -11.63
N ILE A 171 7.62 -7.34 -11.23
CA ILE A 171 6.78 -6.21 -11.65
C ILE A 171 7.35 -4.89 -11.12
N ILE A 172 7.76 -4.89 -9.85
CA ILE A 172 8.31 -3.71 -9.19
C ILE A 172 9.63 -3.26 -9.85
N THR A 173 10.51 -4.19 -10.21
CA THR A 173 11.79 -3.87 -10.87
C THR A 173 11.62 -3.39 -12.31
N ASP A 174 10.56 -3.80 -12.99
CA ASP A 174 10.23 -3.34 -14.35
C ASP A 174 9.59 -1.94 -14.38
N ALA A 175 9.25 -1.39 -13.21
CA ALA A 175 8.68 -0.04 -13.11
C ALA A 175 9.69 1.04 -13.53
N PRO A 176 9.22 2.18 -14.07
CA PRO A 176 10.10 3.28 -14.42
C PRO A 176 10.96 3.74 -13.24
N MET A 177 12.27 3.91 -13.45
CA MET A 177 13.26 4.31 -12.42
C MET A 177 12.84 5.55 -11.63
N ARG A 178 12.14 6.50 -12.26
CA ARG A 178 11.61 7.68 -11.56
C ARG A 178 10.68 7.34 -10.38
N LEU A 179 9.95 6.21 -10.45
CA LEU A 179 9.09 5.76 -9.37
C LEU A 179 9.90 5.18 -8.22
N THR A 180 10.96 4.45 -8.51
CA THR A 180 11.92 4.00 -7.48
C THR A 180 12.59 5.18 -6.80
N ALA A 181 13.03 6.19 -7.58
CA ALA A 181 13.59 7.42 -7.03
C ALA A 181 12.59 8.17 -6.13
N SER A 182 11.30 8.18 -6.50
CA SER A 182 10.25 8.75 -5.65
C SER A 182 10.14 8.01 -4.32
N GLY A 183 10.19 6.65 -4.33
CA GLY A 183 10.15 5.85 -3.11
C GLY A 183 11.36 6.08 -2.20
N VAL A 184 12.55 6.26 -2.77
CA VAL A 184 13.75 6.66 -1.99
C VAL A 184 13.53 8.02 -1.33
N GLY A 185 12.98 9.00 -2.06
CA GLY A 185 12.66 10.31 -1.50
C GLY A 185 11.62 10.24 -0.38
N ASP A 186 10.62 9.37 -0.54
CA ASP A 186 9.57 9.14 0.47
C ASP A 186 10.15 8.53 1.76
N LEU A 187 11.03 7.54 1.63
CA LEU A 187 11.76 6.96 2.77
C LEU A 187 12.67 8.00 3.45
N LEU A 188 13.43 8.78 2.69
CA LEU A 188 14.31 9.81 3.27
C LEU A 188 13.53 10.87 4.06
N GLY A 189 12.29 11.16 3.66
CA GLY A 189 11.39 12.05 4.40
C GLY A 189 11.09 11.58 5.82
N LYS A 190 11.26 10.29 6.14
CA LYS A 190 11.06 9.77 7.50
C LYS A 190 12.06 10.31 8.52
N TYR A 191 13.27 10.66 8.12
CA TYR A 191 14.22 11.31 9.06
C TYR A 191 13.65 12.60 9.64
N THR A 192 13.06 13.44 8.80
CA THR A 192 12.42 14.68 9.26
C THR A 192 11.14 14.40 10.02
N ALA A 193 10.32 13.45 9.57
CA ALA A 193 9.08 13.07 10.24
C ALA A 193 9.33 12.52 11.66
N LEU A 194 10.37 11.70 11.85
CA LEU A 194 10.76 11.20 13.18
C LEU A 194 11.26 12.33 14.09
N ALA A 195 11.98 13.30 13.53
CA ALA A 195 12.42 14.49 14.29
C ALA A 195 11.22 15.33 14.73
N ASP A 196 10.27 15.59 13.82
CA ASP A 196 9.03 16.31 14.11
C ASP A 196 8.21 15.60 15.18
N TRP A 197 8.08 14.27 15.11
CA TRP A 197 7.36 13.50 16.11
C TRP A 197 8.01 13.60 17.49
N LYS A 198 9.34 13.58 17.58
CA LYS A 198 10.06 13.80 18.85
C LYS A 198 9.85 15.23 19.38
N ILE A 199 9.84 16.22 18.50
CA ILE A 199 9.62 17.62 18.89
C ILE A 199 8.20 17.79 19.44
N THR A 200 7.17 17.28 18.78
CA THR A 200 5.78 17.36 19.27
C THR A 200 5.59 16.59 20.59
N ASN A 201 6.28 15.47 20.77
CA ASN A 201 6.29 14.77 22.06
C ASN A 201 6.85 15.66 23.19
N ILE A 202 7.98 16.36 22.94
CA ILE A 202 8.63 17.23 23.94
C ILE A 202 7.78 18.47 24.25
N LEU A 203 7.20 19.10 23.23
CA LEU A 203 6.50 20.36 23.38
C LEU A 203 5.05 20.20 23.86
N ASP A 204 4.35 19.22 23.30
CA ASP A 204 2.90 19.07 23.48
C ASP A 204 2.52 17.77 24.23
N GLY A 205 3.51 16.94 24.57
CA GLY A 205 3.27 15.64 25.22
C GLY A 205 2.59 14.62 24.31
N GLU A 206 2.70 14.77 22.99
CA GLU A 206 2.15 13.81 22.06
C GLU A 206 2.78 12.42 22.25
N TYR A 207 1.97 11.38 22.09
CA TYR A 207 2.46 10.02 22.22
C TYR A 207 3.56 9.73 21.22
N ILE A 208 4.61 9.05 21.67
CA ILE A 208 5.69 8.50 20.84
C ILE A 208 6.01 7.06 21.28
N CYS A 209 6.48 6.23 20.37
CA CYS A 209 6.97 4.88 20.65
C CYS A 209 8.41 4.75 20.19
N ASP A 210 9.35 4.66 21.13
CA ASP A 210 10.78 4.54 20.83
C ASP A 210 11.07 3.28 20.00
N ARG A 211 10.40 2.16 20.29
CA ARG A 211 10.55 0.92 19.49
C ARG A 211 10.21 1.14 18.02
N ILE A 212 9.13 1.86 17.71
CA ILE A 212 8.75 2.16 16.31
C ILE A 212 9.79 3.10 15.69
N CYS A 213 10.25 4.10 16.45
CA CYS A 213 11.28 5.02 15.97
C CYS A 213 12.58 4.28 15.63
N GLU A 214 13.03 3.37 16.48
CA GLU A 214 14.22 2.54 16.28
C GLU A 214 14.08 1.65 15.03
N MET A 215 12.95 0.97 14.88
CA MET A 215 12.67 0.13 13.70
C MET A 215 12.70 0.93 12.41
N GLU A 216 12.15 2.13 12.41
CA GLU A 216 12.17 3.03 11.25
C GLU A 216 13.59 3.51 10.95
N TYR A 217 14.40 3.88 11.96
CA TYR A 217 15.80 4.24 11.77
C TYR A 217 16.63 3.08 11.21
N ASP A 218 16.45 1.88 11.71
CA ASP A 218 17.16 0.69 11.21
C ASP A 218 16.83 0.43 9.74
N CYS A 219 15.56 0.60 9.35
CA CYS A 219 15.14 0.48 7.96
C CYS A 219 15.80 1.52 7.06
N LEU A 220 15.89 2.78 7.51
CA LEU A 220 16.52 3.88 6.79
C LEU A 220 18.03 3.69 6.63
N LEU A 221 18.73 3.24 7.69
CA LEU A 221 20.17 2.96 7.66
C LEU A 221 20.48 1.82 6.68
N TYR A 222 19.74 0.73 6.74
CA TYR A 222 19.93 -0.39 5.81
C TYR A 222 19.75 0.04 4.35
N THR A 223 18.81 0.93 4.08
CA THR A 223 18.56 1.42 2.72
C THR A 223 19.70 2.32 2.22
N SER A 224 20.29 3.15 3.10
CA SER A 224 21.42 4.00 2.76
C SER A 224 22.71 3.19 2.54
N ASP A 225 23.00 2.22 3.39
CA ASP A 225 24.18 1.35 3.25
C ASP A 225 24.10 0.48 1.99
N ALA A 226 22.95 -0.06 1.65
CA ALA A 226 22.75 -0.83 0.42
C ALA A 226 22.92 0.02 -0.86
N ALA A 227 22.74 1.35 -0.78
CA ALA A 227 23.02 2.27 -1.87
C ALA A 227 24.53 2.51 -2.03
N ASP A 228 25.28 2.63 -0.93
CA ASP A 228 26.72 2.82 -0.91
C ASP A 228 27.47 1.58 -1.44
N ASP A 229 27.04 0.38 -1.10
CA ASP A 229 27.63 -0.87 -1.58
C ASP A 229 27.54 -1.04 -3.11
N ARG A 230 26.55 -0.40 -3.77
CA ARG A 230 26.40 -0.42 -5.23
C ARG A 230 27.30 0.59 -5.96
N ILE A 231 27.79 1.60 -5.26
CA ILE A 231 28.70 2.62 -5.81
C ILE A 231 30.15 2.12 -5.80
N SER A 232 30.47 1.11 -5.01
CA SER A 232 31.81 0.54 -4.87
C SER A 232 32.13 -0.61 -5.83
N VAL A 233 31.29 -0.93 -6.81
CA VAL A 233 31.51 -1.98 -7.82
C VAL A 233 31.74 -1.31 -9.18
N ASP A 234 32.98 -0.87 -9.40
CA ASP A 234 33.60 -0.66 -10.72
C ASP A 234 34.77 -1.63 -10.89
#